data_7f26f6b1957102aa1b5d819e6215ef60
#
_entry.id   7f26f6b1957102aa1b5d819e6215ef60
#
_cell.length_a   1.000
_cell.length_b   1.000
_cell.length_c   1.000
_cell.angle_alpha   90.00
_cell.angle_beta   90.00
_cell.angle_gamma   90.00
#
_symmetry.space_group_name_H-M   'P 1'
#
loop_
_entity.id
_entity.type
_entity.pdbx_description
1 polymer ?
#
loop_
_entity_poly.entity_id
_entity_poly.type
_entity_poly.pdbx_seq_one_letter_code
_entity_poly.pdbx_strand_id
1 'polypeptide(L)'
;RDPEMSRGLGDVYKRQEYYYPTSDLVTGPDIIFFWVARMIMAGYEYEGKMPFKNVYFTGIVRDKLGRKMSKSLGNSPDPLELIEKYGADGVRMGMMLAAPAGNDILFDDALCEQGRNFCNKIWNAFRLIKGWKVADNAEVPEASKLAVRWFESKQNEVAAEVADLFSKYRLSEALMAVYKLFWDEFSSWYLEMIKPAYGQAIDRVTFDATIGFLNNLLHLLHPFMPFITEELWQQMAERKEGESLMVNSLLLNGTVDEAFIQQFEVVKEVISNIRTIRLQKNIAQKEALELQVIGENPVTAFNAVIIKICNLSGIAVVEAKAEGASSFMVGTIEFAVPLGNMIDVEAEIARMEAELKHKEGFLQGVLKKLSNEKFVNLSLIHISEPTRHLRI
;
A
#
# COMPACT_ATOMS: atom_id res chain seq x y z
N ARG A 1 -12.34 -5.54 57.90
CA ARG A 1 -12.46 -6.51 56.78
C ARG A 1 -13.29 -5.83 55.71
N ASP A 2 -12.64 -5.49 54.65
CA ASP A 2 -13.28 -4.81 53.53
C ASP A 2 -14.20 -5.82 52.79
N PRO A 3 -15.50 -5.62 52.74
CA PRO A 3 -16.43 -6.53 52.04
C PRO A 3 -16.19 -6.59 50.54
N GLU A 4 -15.45 -5.65 49.97
CA GLU A 4 -15.05 -5.68 48.57
C GLU A 4 -13.98 -6.74 48.24
N MET A 5 -13.08 -7.06 49.20
CA MET A 5 -12.08 -8.11 49.04
C MET A 5 -12.69 -9.52 48.92
N SER A 6 -13.84 -9.77 49.52
CA SER A 6 -14.53 -11.08 49.44
C SER A 6 -15.27 -11.28 48.13
N ARG A 7 -15.71 -10.19 47.47
CA ARG A 7 -16.30 -10.25 46.09
C ARG A 7 -15.25 -10.30 45.01
N GLY A 8 -14.04 -9.82 45.27
CA GLY A 8 -12.92 -9.77 44.32
C GLY A 8 -12.22 -11.12 44.07
N LEU A 9 -12.30 -12.09 44.99
CA LEU A 9 -11.62 -13.38 44.80
C LEU A 9 -12.18 -14.18 43.64
N GLY A 10 -13.48 -14.20 43.44
CA GLY A 10 -14.12 -14.87 42.28
C GLY A 10 -13.72 -14.25 40.93
N ASP A 11 -13.57 -12.95 40.86
CA ASP A 11 -13.11 -12.24 39.66
C ASP A 11 -11.61 -12.44 39.43
N VAL A 12 -10.79 -12.54 40.49
CA VAL A 12 -9.35 -12.84 40.40
C VAL A 12 -9.14 -14.21 39.78
N TYR A 13 -9.85 -15.26 40.24
CA TYR A 13 -9.73 -16.61 39.67
C TYR A 13 -10.17 -16.65 38.20
N LYS A 14 -11.27 -16.00 37.84
CA LYS A 14 -11.74 -15.90 36.45
C LYS A 14 -10.72 -15.19 35.54
N ARG A 15 -10.10 -14.13 36.03
CA ARG A 15 -9.04 -13.43 35.31
C ARG A 15 -7.79 -14.30 35.16
N GLN A 16 -7.39 -15.04 36.20
CA GLN A 16 -6.28 -16.00 36.10
C GLN A 16 -6.56 -17.08 35.06
N GLU A 17 -7.76 -17.68 35.05
CA GLU A 17 -8.15 -18.68 34.06
C GLU A 17 -8.21 -18.10 32.64
N TYR A 18 -8.59 -16.83 32.50
CA TYR A 18 -8.63 -16.15 31.20
C TYR A 18 -7.24 -15.82 30.66
N TYR A 19 -6.33 -15.32 31.51
CA TYR A 19 -5.03 -14.85 31.06
C TYR A 19 -3.91 -15.89 31.15
N TYR A 20 -4.11 -16.99 31.86
CA TYR A 20 -3.16 -18.09 31.98
C TYR A 20 -3.81 -19.43 31.57
N PRO A 21 -3.30 -20.12 30.51
CA PRO A 21 -2.12 -19.80 29.69
C PRO A 21 -2.28 -18.57 28.81
N THR A 22 -1.21 -17.82 28.66
CA THR A 22 -1.14 -16.72 27.69
C THR A 22 -1.21 -17.27 26.25
N SER A 23 -1.82 -16.52 25.32
CA SER A 23 -1.92 -16.96 23.93
C SER A 23 -0.54 -16.94 23.25
N ASP A 24 0.12 -15.81 23.31
CA ASP A 24 1.37 -15.56 22.59
C ASP A 24 2.43 -14.95 23.51
N LEU A 25 3.63 -15.52 23.50
CA LEU A 25 4.83 -14.92 24.07
C LEU A 25 5.66 -14.33 22.95
N VAL A 26 5.90 -13.02 22.98
CA VAL A 26 6.76 -12.32 22.04
C VAL A 26 8.11 -12.04 22.68
N THR A 27 9.21 -12.50 22.06
CA THR A 27 10.55 -12.40 22.64
C THR A 27 11.65 -12.45 21.56
N GLY A 28 12.87 -12.11 21.95
CA GLY A 28 14.05 -12.30 21.09
C GLY A 28 14.59 -13.75 21.18
N PRO A 29 15.19 -14.28 20.12
CA PRO A 29 15.73 -15.64 20.09
C PRO A 29 16.90 -15.84 21.08
N ASP A 30 17.64 -14.78 21.39
CA ASP A 30 18.81 -14.83 22.27
C ASP A 30 18.49 -15.24 23.71
N ILE A 31 17.22 -15.11 24.14
CA ILE A 31 16.79 -15.38 25.52
C ILE A 31 15.92 -16.63 25.67
N ILE A 32 15.91 -17.53 24.67
CA ILE A 32 15.16 -18.78 24.74
C ILE A 32 15.51 -19.57 25.99
N PHE A 33 16.78 -19.86 26.23
CA PHE A 33 17.23 -20.66 27.38
C PHE A 33 17.10 -19.90 28.71
N PHE A 34 17.30 -18.60 28.70
CA PHE A 34 17.30 -17.82 29.94
C PHE A 34 15.90 -17.48 30.44
N TRP A 35 14.93 -17.34 29.52
CA TRP A 35 13.57 -16.94 29.90
C TRP A 35 12.51 -17.93 29.44
N VAL A 36 12.44 -18.26 28.15
CA VAL A 36 11.35 -19.10 27.62
C VAL A 36 11.36 -20.50 28.28
N ALA A 37 12.52 -21.16 28.30
CA ALA A 37 12.67 -22.48 28.93
C ALA A 37 12.33 -22.43 30.42
N ARG A 38 12.76 -21.39 31.14
CA ARG A 38 12.45 -21.23 32.58
C ARG A 38 10.96 -21.00 32.83
N MET A 39 10.28 -20.21 31.99
CA MET A 39 8.83 -20.04 32.08
C MET A 39 8.09 -21.36 31.86
N ILE A 40 8.52 -22.16 30.89
CA ILE A 40 7.93 -23.48 30.62
C ILE A 40 8.13 -24.39 31.83
N MET A 41 9.36 -24.47 32.38
CA MET A 41 9.66 -25.30 33.56
C MET A 41 8.83 -24.87 34.77
N ALA A 42 8.74 -23.57 35.04
CA ALA A 42 7.94 -23.06 36.16
C ALA A 42 6.43 -23.30 35.93
N GLY A 43 5.93 -23.14 34.71
CA GLY A 43 4.54 -23.40 34.38
C GLY A 43 4.15 -24.87 34.65
N TYR A 44 4.97 -25.83 34.26
CA TYR A 44 4.71 -27.22 34.55
C TYR A 44 4.91 -27.59 36.03
N GLU A 45 5.93 -27.02 36.68
CA GLU A 45 6.22 -27.33 38.07
C GLU A 45 5.15 -26.78 39.02
N TYR A 46 4.70 -25.54 38.85
CA TYR A 46 3.79 -24.88 39.79
C TYR A 46 2.33 -24.93 39.38
N GLU A 47 2.01 -24.92 38.06
CA GLU A 47 0.67 -24.86 37.56
C GLU A 47 0.22 -26.14 36.83
N GLY A 48 1.15 -27.08 36.60
CA GLY A 48 0.89 -28.33 35.89
C GLY A 48 0.50 -28.19 34.42
N LYS A 49 0.69 -27.00 33.82
CA LYS A 49 0.29 -26.71 32.45
C LYS A 49 1.23 -25.74 31.76
N MET A 50 1.15 -25.74 30.42
CA MET A 50 1.96 -24.86 29.56
C MET A 50 1.60 -23.38 29.81
N PRO A 51 2.57 -22.47 29.98
CA PRO A 51 2.31 -21.07 30.30
C PRO A 51 1.82 -20.24 29.10
N PHE A 52 2.10 -20.64 27.88
CA PHE A 52 1.68 -19.95 26.63
C PHE A 52 1.54 -20.96 25.49
N LYS A 53 0.71 -20.62 24.50
CA LYS A 53 0.44 -21.52 23.34
C LYS A 53 1.49 -21.37 22.25
N ASN A 54 1.89 -20.14 21.96
CA ASN A 54 2.82 -19.79 20.87
C ASN A 54 3.98 -18.97 21.41
N VAL A 55 5.13 -19.06 20.72
CA VAL A 55 6.29 -18.21 20.96
C VAL A 55 6.67 -17.56 19.65
N TYR A 56 6.55 -16.23 19.59
CA TYR A 56 6.94 -15.44 18.43
C TYR A 56 8.30 -14.80 18.67
N PHE A 57 9.27 -15.11 17.81
CA PHE A 57 10.62 -14.57 17.89
C PHE A 57 10.75 -13.35 16.99
N THR A 58 11.03 -12.20 17.59
CA THR A 58 11.32 -10.96 16.85
C THR A 58 12.77 -10.92 16.42
N GLY A 59 13.05 -10.26 15.29
CA GLY A 59 14.41 -9.90 14.91
C GLY A 59 15.05 -8.92 15.89
N ILE A 60 16.37 -8.93 15.95
CA ILE A 60 17.17 -7.97 16.72
C ILE A 60 17.58 -6.82 15.81
N VAL A 61 17.47 -5.60 16.34
CA VAL A 61 17.83 -4.41 15.56
C VAL A 61 19.36 -4.30 15.44
N ARG A 62 19.83 -4.18 14.20
CA ARG A 62 21.24 -4.00 13.84
C ARG A 62 21.41 -2.72 13.03
N ASP A 63 22.64 -2.22 12.97
CA ASP A 63 22.94 -1.09 12.09
C ASP A 63 22.95 -1.50 10.60
N LYS A 64 23.12 -0.54 9.71
CA LYS A 64 23.14 -0.76 8.25
C LYS A 64 24.23 -1.76 7.77
N LEU A 65 25.24 -1.98 8.60
CA LEU A 65 26.33 -2.92 8.35
C LEU A 65 26.11 -4.30 8.99
N GLY A 66 24.94 -4.53 9.58
CA GLY A 66 24.58 -5.77 10.26
C GLY A 66 25.23 -5.94 11.63
N ARG A 67 25.87 -4.91 12.21
CA ARG A 67 26.53 -4.97 13.49
C ARG A 67 25.52 -4.75 14.61
N LYS A 68 25.74 -5.41 15.74
CA LYS A 68 24.95 -5.20 16.96
C LYS A 68 25.03 -3.73 17.41
N MET A 69 23.88 -3.13 17.68
CA MET A 69 23.84 -1.77 18.20
C MET A 69 24.38 -1.70 19.63
N SER A 70 25.24 -0.73 19.91
CA SER A 70 25.69 -0.44 21.26
C SER A 70 25.99 1.05 21.43
N LYS A 71 25.80 1.54 22.66
CA LYS A 71 26.15 2.93 23.01
C LYS A 71 27.63 3.23 22.83
N SER A 72 28.50 2.24 23.10
CA SER A 72 29.97 2.39 22.97
C SER A 72 30.43 2.53 21.52
N LEU A 73 29.69 1.98 20.56
CA LEU A 73 29.97 2.12 19.13
C LEU A 73 29.31 3.36 18.50
N GLY A 74 28.45 4.06 19.25
CA GLY A 74 27.71 5.22 18.73
C GLY A 74 26.76 4.90 17.57
N ASN A 75 26.42 3.63 17.34
CA ASN A 75 25.58 3.16 16.25
C ASN A 75 24.14 2.85 16.67
N SER A 76 23.75 3.26 17.88
CA SER A 76 22.38 3.11 18.41
C SER A 76 21.72 4.48 18.41
N PRO A 77 20.80 4.78 17.49
CA PRO A 77 20.06 6.04 17.51
C PRO A 77 19.19 6.15 18.77
N ASP A 78 18.99 7.37 19.26
CA ASP A 78 18.06 7.60 20.36
C ASP A 78 16.61 7.50 19.84
N PRO A 79 15.79 6.60 20.39
CA PRO A 79 14.38 6.49 19.99
C PRO A 79 13.58 7.78 20.13
N LEU A 80 13.89 8.61 21.14
CA LEU A 80 13.19 9.88 21.36
C LEU A 80 13.51 10.89 20.25
N GLU A 81 14.76 10.97 19.81
CA GLU A 81 15.16 11.81 18.68
C GLU A 81 14.49 11.34 17.38
N LEU A 82 14.36 10.04 17.17
CA LEU A 82 13.64 9.48 16.01
C LEU A 82 12.16 9.82 16.06
N ILE A 83 11.52 9.73 17.24
CA ILE A 83 10.11 10.08 17.41
C ILE A 83 9.89 11.57 17.20
N GLU A 84 10.77 12.43 17.69
CA GLU A 84 10.70 13.87 17.46
C GLU A 84 10.81 14.21 15.96
N LYS A 85 11.70 13.54 15.25
CA LYS A 85 11.96 13.79 13.82
C LYS A 85 10.90 13.20 12.88
N TYR A 86 10.42 12.00 13.15
CA TYR A 86 9.58 11.23 12.23
C TYR A 86 8.16 10.95 12.75
N GLY A 87 7.89 11.29 14.02
CA GLY A 87 6.65 10.93 14.70
C GLY A 87 6.66 9.45 15.17
N ALA A 88 5.91 9.16 16.23
CA ALA A 88 5.86 7.81 16.80
C ALA A 88 5.35 6.77 15.78
N ASP A 89 4.30 7.06 15.04
CA ASP A 89 3.77 6.16 14.01
C ASP A 89 4.71 5.98 12.82
N GLY A 90 5.47 7.03 12.46
CA GLY A 90 6.50 6.94 11.43
C GLY A 90 7.62 5.97 11.81
N VAL A 91 8.09 6.04 13.05
CA VAL A 91 9.09 5.11 13.59
C VAL A 91 8.53 3.69 13.70
N ARG A 92 7.32 3.51 14.25
CA ARG A 92 6.66 2.20 14.37
C ARG A 92 6.50 1.52 13.01
N MET A 93 6.00 2.24 12.03
CA MET A 93 5.84 1.74 10.67
C MET A 93 7.18 1.36 10.04
N GLY A 94 8.18 2.24 10.15
CA GLY A 94 9.52 1.98 9.59
C GLY A 94 10.15 0.72 10.19
N MET A 95 10.06 0.55 11.50
CA MET A 95 10.56 -0.64 12.19
C MET A 95 9.80 -1.91 11.76
N MET A 96 8.47 -1.84 11.66
CA MET A 96 7.66 -3.00 11.31
C MET A 96 7.86 -3.44 9.86
N LEU A 97 8.02 -2.51 8.92
CA LEU A 97 8.33 -2.83 7.52
C LEU A 97 9.69 -3.51 7.36
N ALA A 98 10.66 -3.17 8.22
CA ALA A 98 12.00 -3.76 8.22
C ALA A 98 12.09 -5.08 8.98
N ALA A 99 11.01 -5.54 9.61
CA ALA A 99 10.99 -6.70 10.52
C ALA A 99 10.34 -7.95 9.89
N PRO A 100 10.95 -8.60 8.89
CA PRO A 100 10.46 -9.90 8.43
C PRO A 100 10.60 -10.93 9.55
N ALA A 101 9.64 -11.84 9.65
CA ALA A 101 9.63 -12.87 10.68
C ALA A 101 10.94 -13.69 10.66
N GLY A 102 11.57 -13.81 11.83
CA GLY A 102 12.76 -14.66 12.03
C GLY A 102 14.11 -14.08 11.59
N ASN A 103 14.16 -12.86 11.07
CA ASN A 103 15.41 -12.21 10.66
C ASN A 103 15.71 -10.95 11.47
N ASP A 104 16.99 -10.61 11.58
CA ASP A 104 17.41 -9.35 12.19
C ASP A 104 16.95 -8.14 11.39
N ILE A 105 16.68 -7.05 12.08
CA ILE A 105 16.19 -5.80 11.50
C ILE A 105 17.40 -4.92 11.20
N LEU A 106 17.67 -4.66 9.92
CA LEU A 106 18.65 -3.67 9.52
C LEU A 106 18.02 -2.28 9.57
N PHE A 107 18.36 -1.51 10.61
CA PHE A 107 17.79 -0.19 10.80
C PHE A 107 18.32 0.82 9.79
N ASP A 108 17.41 1.51 9.14
CA ASP A 108 17.68 2.66 8.28
C ASP A 108 16.65 3.77 8.56
N ASP A 109 17.14 4.99 8.79
CA ASP A 109 16.32 6.19 8.99
C ASP A 109 15.34 6.44 7.83
N ALA A 110 15.70 6.03 6.60
CA ALA A 110 14.84 6.15 5.43
C ALA A 110 13.51 5.42 5.59
N LEU A 111 13.48 4.32 6.37
CA LEU A 111 12.25 3.59 6.68
C LEU A 111 11.32 4.40 7.60
N CYS A 112 11.89 5.10 8.58
CA CYS A 112 11.13 6.01 9.44
C CYS A 112 10.60 7.21 8.65
N GLU A 113 11.39 7.72 7.70
CA GLU A 113 10.95 8.77 6.78
C GLU A 113 9.80 8.32 5.88
N GLN A 114 9.85 7.10 5.35
CA GLN A 114 8.74 6.50 4.61
C GLN A 114 7.48 6.43 5.46
N GLY A 115 7.60 6.01 6.72
CA GLY A 115 6.49 5.98 7.68
C GLY A 115 5.89 7.38 7.92
N ARG A 116 6.72 8.41 8.13
CA ARG A 116 6.27 9.80 8.24
C ARG A 116 5.55 10.27 6.99
N ASN A 117 6.08 9.98 5.81
CA ASN A 117 5.46 10.34 4.55
C ASN A 117 4.10 9.66 4.36
N PHE A 118 3.96 8.44 4.87
CA PHE A 118 2.67 7.74 4.88
C PHE A 118 1.67 8.40 5.84
N CYS A 119 2.09 8.79 7.05
CA CYS A 119 1.25 9.59 7.94
C CYS A 119 0.74 10.87 7.26
N ASN A 120 1.62 11.59 6.57
CA ASN A 120 1.25 12.78 5.82
C ASN A 120 0.25 12.48 4.69
N LYS A 121 0.41 11.34 4.01
CA LYS A 121 -0.53 10.89 2.96
C LYS A 121 -1.92 10.61 3.53
N ILE A 122 -2.00 9.91 4.67
CA ILE A 122 -3.26 9.61 5.37
C ILE A 122 -3.95 10.91 5.79
N TRP A 123 -3.21 11.80 6.42
CA TRP A 123 -3.70 13.10 6.86
C TRP A 123 -4.25 13.95 5.70
N ASN A 124 -3.51 14.00 4.59
CA ASN A 124 -3.92 14.75 3.42
C ASN A 124 -5.16 14.17 2.74
N ALA A 125 -5.28 12.83 2.67
CA ALA A 125 -6.49 12.17 2.17
C ALA A 125 -7.71 12.51 3.05
N PHE A 126 -7.55 12.45 4.36
CA PHE A 126 -8.61 12.85 5.30
C PHE A 126 -9.03 14.31 5.10
N ARG A 127 -8.06 15.25 5.03
CA ARG A 127 -8.36 16.66 4.80
C ARG A 127 -9.07 16.92 3.47
N LEU A 128 -8.69 16.19 2.43
CA LEU A 128 -9.34 16.26 1.12
C LEU A 128 -10.81 15.87 1.24
N ILE A 129 -11.09 14.72 1.83
CA ILE A 129 -12.47 14.19 2.00
C ILE A 129 -13.30 15.14 2.86
N LYS A 130 -12.78 15.57 4.01
CA LYS A 130 -13.46 16.49 4.93
C LYS A 130 -13.74 17.86 4.33
N GLY A 131 -12.95 18.29 3.35
CA GLY A 131 -13.09 19.56 2.64
C GLY A 131 -14.16 19.56 1.55
N TRP A 132 -14.72 18.41 1.18
CA TRP A 132 -15.77 18.38 0.15
C TRP A 132 -17.08 18.92 0.65
N LYS A 133 -17.78 19.64 -0.21
CA LYS A 133 -19.17 19.99 -0.01
C LYS A 133 -20.02 18.78 -0.40
N VAL A 134 -21.05 18.48 0.39
CA VAL A 134 -21.93 17.32 0.15
C VAL A 134 -23.29 17.81 -0.29
N ALA A 135 -23.84 17.19 -1.32
CA ALA A 135 -25.17 17.46 -1.84
C ALA A 135 -26.08 16.24 -1.53
N ASP A 136 -27.05 16.45 -0.64
CA ASP A 136 -27.88 15.36 -0.12
C ASP A 136 -28.81 14.72 -1.17
N ASN A 137 -29.23 15.48 -2.19
CA ASN A 137 -30.16 15.04 -3.21
C ASN A 137 -29.52 14.94 -4.61
N ALA A 138 -28.20 14.95 -4.72
CA ALA A 138 -27.54 14.79 -6.00
C ALA A 138 -27.61 13.34 -6.48
N GLU A 139 -27.79 13.17 -7.78
CA GLU A 139 -27.68 11.85 -8.42
C GLU A 139 -26.26 11.33 -8.33
N VAL A 140 -26.12 10.04 -8.01
CA VAL A 140 -24.81 9.38 -7.93
C VAL A 140 -24.23 9.20 -9.34
N PRO A 141 -23.06 9.79 -9.66
CA PRO A 141 -22.44 9.60 -10.96
C PRO A 141 -22.08 8.13 -11.19
N GLU A 142 -22.19 7.66 -12.44
CA GLU A 142 -21.88 6.27 -12.77
C GLU A 142 -20.45 5.87 -12.43
N ALA A 143 -19.48 6.75 -12.69
CA ALA A 143 -18.10 6.53 -12.29
C ALA A 143 -17.94 6.33 -10.76
N SER A 144 -18.75 7.03 -9.96
CA SER A 144 -18.73 6.89 -8.49
C SER A 144 -19.33 5.57 -8.04
N LYS A 145 -20.44 5.11 -8.64
CA LYS A 145 -21.02 3.78 -8.35
C LYS A 145 -20.02 2.66 -8.60
N LEU A 146 -19.35 2.71 -9.74
CA LEU A 146 -18.32 1.73 -10.12
C LEU A 146 -17.14 1.77 -9.18
N ALA A 147 -16.69 2.97 -8.80
CA ALA A 147 -15.58 3.15 -7.85
C ALA A 147 -15.90 2.57 -6.47
N VAL A 148 -17.10 2.85 -5.95
CA VAL A 148 -17.56 2.32 -4.65
C VAL A 148 -17.60 0.79 -4.68
N ARG A 149 -18.25 0.19 -5.69
CA ARG A 149 -18.33 -1.27 -5.85
C ARG A 149 -16.94 -1.92 -5.95
N TRP A 150 -16.06 -1.32 -6.73
CA TRP A 150 -14.70 -1.83 -6.89
C TRP A 150 -13.91 -1.77 -5.59
N PHE A 151 -13.91 -0.61 -4.92
CA PHE A 151 -13.10 -0.44 -3.71
C PHE A 151 -13.64 -1.24 -2.53
N GLU A 152 -14.95 -1.42 -2.44
CA GLU A 152 -15.57 -2.31 -1.45
C GLU A 152 -15.05 -3.75 -1.61
N SER A 153 -15.09 -4.30 -2.83
CA SER A 153 -14.54 -5.63 -3.11
C SER A 153 -13.04 -5.72 -2.81
N LYS A 154 -12.27 -4.70 -3.21
CA LYS A 154 -10.82 -4.65 -2.98
C LYS A 154 -10.48 -4.56 -1.50
N GLN A 155 -11.21 -3.78 -0.73
CA GLN A 155 -11.03 -3.67 0.71
C GLN A 155 -11.34 -5.00 1.43
N ASN A 156 -12.40 -5.69 1.02
CA ASN A 156 -12.75 -7.00 1.58
C ASN A 156 -11.69 -8.06 1.24
N GLU A 157 -11.18 -8.08 0.00
CA GLU A 157 -10.09 -8.97 -0.42
C GLU A 157 -8.84 -8.78 0.47
N VAL A 158 -8.38 -7.53 0.60
CA VAL A 158 -7.18 -7.23 1.40
C VAL A 158 -7.41 -7.44 2.88
N ALA A 159 -8.62 -7.20 3.41
CA ALA A 159 -8.93 -7.48 4.81
C ALA A 159 -8.85 -8.99 5.12
N ALA A 160 -9.30 -9.84 4.21
CA ALA A 160 -9.16 -11.29 4.33
C ALA A 160 -7.67 -11.72 4.27
N GLU A 161 -6.88 -11.14 3.35
CA GLU A 161 -5.43 -11.36 3.27
C GLU A 161 -4.74 -10.96 4.58
N VAL A 162 -5.06 -9.79 5.12
CA VAL A 162 -4.50 -9.30 6.39
C VAL A 162 -4.83 -10.25 7.53
N ALA A 163 -6.07 -10.73 7.63
CA ALA A 163 -6.47 -11.70 8.66
C ALA A 163 -5.67 -13.02 8.56
N ASP A 164 -5.46 -13.53 7.35
CA ASP A 164 -4.63 -14.71 7.10
C ASP A 164 -3.17 -14.47 7.50
N LEU A 165 -2.60 -13.32 7.10
CA LEU A 165 -1.23 -12.93 7.46
C LEU A 165 -1.03 -12.77 8.97
N PHE A 166 -2.01 -12.19 9.68
CA PHE A 166 -1.98 -12.13 11.15
C PHE A 166 -2.01 -13.51 11.77
N SER A 167 -2.84 -14.43 11.26
CA SER A 167 -2.91 -15.81 11.76
C SER A 167 -1.59 -16.56 11.62
N LYS A 168 -0.74 -16.15 10.67
CA LYS A 168 0.59 -16.69 10.38
C LYS A 168 1.72 -15.88 10.99
N TYR A 169 1.43 -14.86 11.80
CA TYR A 169 2.41 -13.91 12.38
C TYR A 169 3.27 -13.17 11.34
N ARG A 170 2.77 -13.00 10.11
CA ARG A 170 3.44 -12.26 9.02
C ARG A 170 3.09 -10.78 9.07
N LEU A 171 3.44 -10.11 10.17
CA LEU A 171 2.97 -8.76 10.50
C LEU A 171 3.51 -7.69 9.54
N SER A 172 4.76 -7.82 9.08
CA SER A 172 5.36 -6.90 8.11
C SER A 172 4.61 -6.92 6.77
N GLU A 173 4.22 -8.12 6.32
CA GLU A 173 3.47 -8.30 5.08
C GLU A 173 2.02 -7.81 5.22
N ALA A 174 1.40 -8.03 6.38
CA ALA A 174 0.08 -7.49 6.68
C ALA A 174 0.10 -5.95 6.62
N LEU A 175 1.10 -5.30 7.23
CA LEU A 175 1.26 -3.85 7.13
C LEU A 175 1.47 -3.39 5.68
N MET A 176 2.28 -4.11 4.90
CA MET A 176 2.52 -3.79 3.50
C MET A 176 1.24 -3.91 2.65
N ALA A 177 0.40 -4.91 2.91
CA ALA A 177 -0.88 -5.07 2.23
C ALA A 177 -1.80 -3.87 2.50
N VAL A 178 -1.93 -3.45 3.78
CA VAL A 178 -2.73 -2.28 4.15
C VAL A 178 -2.12 -0.98 3.60
N TYR A 179 -0.79 -0.86 3.61
CA TYR A 179 -0.09 0.29 3.01
C TYR A 179 -0.43 0.45 1.53
N LYS A 180 -0.34 -0.64 0.75
CA LYS A 180 -0.70 -0.63 -0.69
C LYS A 180 -2.18 -0.33 -0.89
N LEU A 181 -3.06 -0.94 -0.10
CA LEU A 181 -4.49 -0.66 -0.17
C LEU A 181 -4.79 0.83 0.05
N PHE A 182 -4.12 1.47 1.00
CA PHE A 182 -4.32 2.90 1.26
C PHE A 182 -3.65 3.77 0.21
N TRP A 183 -2.36 3.53 -0.06
CA TRP A 183 -1.57 4.42 -0.92
C TRP A 183 -1.98 4.29 -2.39
N ASP A 184 -1.97 3.07 -2.90
CA ASP A 184 -2.19 2.82 -4.31
C ASP A 184 -3.69 2.78 -4.65
N GLU A 185 -4.47 1.95 -3.94
CA GLU A 185 -5.85 1.72 -4.33
C GLU A 185 -6.80 2.83 -3.86
N PHE A 186 -6.79 3.17 -2.57
CA PHE A 186 -7.67 4.21 -2.03
C PHE A 186 -7.29 5.60 -2.51
N SER A 187 -6.04 6.00 -2.27
CA SER A 187 -5.62 7.38 -2.51
C SER A 187 -5.36 7.68 -3.99
N SER A 188 -4.72 6.73 -4.75
CA SER A 188 -4.31 7.00 -6.12
C SER A 188 -5.38 6.65 -7.16
N TRP A 189 -6.31 5.74 -6.82
CA TRP A 189 -7.39 5.34 -7.72
C TRP A 189 -8.76 5.76 -7.22
N TYR A 190 -9.20 5.23 -6.07
CA TYR A 190 -10.57 5.45 -5.60
C TYR A 190 -10.90 6.94 -5.45
N LEU A 191 -10.08 7.70 -4.71
CA LEU A 191 -10.33 9.13 -4.51
C LEU A 191 -10.32 9.93 -5.83
N GLU A 192 -9.48 9.59 -6.80
CA GLU A 192 -9.46 10.26 -8.10
C GLU A 192 -10.71 9.92 -8.93
N MET A 193 -11.24 8.69 -8.82
CA MET A 193 -12.48 8.31 -9.50
C MET A 193 -13.70 9.07 -8.99
N ILE A 194 -13.79 9.29 -7.67
CA ILE A 194 -14.96 9.91 -7.04
C ILE A 194 -14.83 11.43 -6.87
N LYS A 195 -13.62 11.96 -6.87
CA LYS A 195 -13.34 13.37 -6.65
C LYS A 195 -14.25 14.27 -7.49
N PRO A 196 -15.02 15.19 -6.85
CA PRO A 196 -15.85 16.15 -7.58
C PRO A 196 -14.99 17.11 -8.39
N ALA A 197 -15.55 17.66 -9.46
CA ALA A 197 -14.91 18.75 -10.19
C ALA A 197 -14.73 19.98 -9.26
N TYR A 198 -13.76 20.81 -9.58
CA TYR A 198 -13.46 21.97 -8.74
C TYR A 198 -14.70 22.86 -8.50
N GLY A 199 -14.99 23.11 -7.24
CA GLY A 199 -16.15 23.90 -6.81
C GLY A 199 -17.50 23.17 -6.81
N GLN A 200 -17.55 21.92 -7.25
CA GLN A 200 -18.75 21.06 -7.20
C GLN A 200 -18.84 20.30 -5.88
N ALA A 201 -20.07 19.89 -5.55
CA ALA A 201 -20.31 19.02 -4.39
C ALA A 201 -20.26 17.54 -4.80
N ILE A 202 -19.88 16.69 -3.85
CA ILE A 202 -20.03 15.24 -3.98
C ILE A 202 -21.44 14.83 -3.56
N ASP A 203 -21.99 13.79 -4.15
CA ASP A 203 -23.26 13.19 -3.70
C ASP A 203 -23.12 12.52 -2.33
N ARG A 204 -24.22 12.51 -1.56
CA ARG A 204 -24.26 11.97 -0.20
C ARG A 204 -23.87 10.49 -0.14
N VAL A 205 -24.34 9.68 -1.06
CA VAL A 205 -24.13 8.23 -1.05
C VAL A 205 -22.64 7.90 -1.24
N THR A 206 -21.99 8.53 -2.23
CA THR A 206 -20.55 8.36 -2.45
C THR A 206 -19.72 8.87 -1.27
N PHE A 207 -20.12 10.02 -0.68
CA PHE A 207 -19.44 10.57 0.48
C PHE A 207 -19.50 9.62 1.68
N ASP A 208 -20.71 9.13 2.04
CA ASP A 208 -20.89 8.24 3.19
C ASP A 208 -20.17 6.90 2.99
N ALA A 209 -20.17 6.34 1.77
CA ALA A 209 -19.35 5.16 1.43
C ALA A 209 -17.85 5.44 1.64
N THR A 210 -17.38 6.61 1.21
CA THR A 210 -15.96 7.02 1.37
C THR A 210 -15.56 7.12 2.84
N ILE A 211 -16.43 7.70 3.68
CA ILE A 211 -16.22 7.77 5.13
C ILE A 211 -16.19 6.36 5.74
N GLY A 212 -17.08 5.46 5.30
CA GLY A 212 -17.08 4.06 5.71
C GLY A 212 -15.76 3.35 5.35
N PHE A 213 -15.28 3.51 4.13
CA PHE A 213 -14.01 2.94 3.68
C PHE A 213 -12.81 3.49 4.46
N LEU A 214 -12.77 4.81 4.69
CA LEU A 214 -11.72 5.41 5.50
C LEU A 214 -11.74 4.88 6.93
N ASN A 215 -12.92 4.75 7.55
CA ASN A 215 -13.07 4.14 8.87
C ASN A 215 -12.47 2.73 8.91
N ASN A 216 -12.77 1.89 7.94
CA ASN A 216 -12.23 0.54 7.87
C ASN A 216 -10.70 0.53 7.67
N LEU A 217 -10.18 1.41 6.83
CA LEU A 217 -8.73 1.57 6.62
C LEU A 217 -8.01 2.00 7.91
N LEU A 218 -8.62 2.91 8.69
CA LEU A 218 -8.06 3.32 9.99
C LEU A 218 -8.03 2.14 10.98
N HIS A 219 -9.06 1.28 11.00
CA HIS A 219 -9.05 0.06 11.83
C HIS A 219 -7.94 -0.91 11.41
N LEU A 220 -7.77 -1.15 10.11
CA LEU A 220 -6.70 -2.04 9.61
C LEU A 220 -5.31 -1.51 9.92
N LEU A 221 -5.13 -0.18 9.93
CA LEU A 221 -3.86 0.46 10.26
C LEU A 221 -3.60 0.59 11.76
N HIS A 222 -4.64 0.63 12.59
CA HIS A 222 -4.53 0.95 14.00
C HIS A 222 -3.53 0.09 14.81
N PRO A 223 -3.41 -1.23 14.60
CA PRO A 223 -2.41 -2.04 15.29
C PRO A 223 -0.97 -1.59 15.04
N PHE A 224 -0.71 -0.98 13.90
CA PHE A 224 0.61 -0.52 13.48
C PHE A 224 0.86 0.95 13.79
N MET A 225 -0.14 1.80 13.58
CA MET A 225 -0.06 3.26 13.64
C MET A 225 -1.18 3.84 14.52
N PRO A 226 -1.16 3.58 15.85
CA PRO A 226 -2.29 3.86 16.73
C PRO A 226 -2.58 5.35 16.94
N PHE A 227 -1.58 6.23 16.83
CA PHE A 227 -1.77 7.64 17.18
C PHE A 227 -2.51 8.41 16.08
N ILE A 228 -2.04 8.33 14.84
CA ILE A 228 -2.69 9.04 13.73
C ILE A 228 -4.07 8.46 13.42
N THR A 229 -4.23 7.15 13.53
CA THR A 229 -5.52 6.50 13.26
C THR A 229 -6.57 6.86 14.31
N GLU A 230 -6.20 6.89 15.58
CA GLU A 230 -7.09 7.34 16.66
C GLU A 230 -7.46 8.81 16.48
N GLU A 231 -6.48 9.69 16.25
CA GLU A 231 -6.70 11.12 16.04
C GLU A 231 -7.70 11.38 14.91
N LEU A 232 -7.51 10.74 13.76
CA LEU A 232 -8.41 10.90 12.62
C LEU A 232 -9.80 10.31 12.88
N TRP A 233 -9.86 9.16 13.53
CA TRP A 233 -11.13 8.52 13.86
C TRP A 233 -11.96 9.35 14.80
N GLN A 234 -11.35 10.01 15.79
CA GLN A 234 -12.02 10.96 16.68
C GLN A 234 -12.54 12.18 15.92
N GLN A 235 -11.81 12.63 14.88
CA GLN A 235 -12.23 13.79 14.07
C GLN A 235 -13.26 13.46 12.99
N MET A 236 -13.54 12.19 12.70
CA MET A 236 -14.52 11.78 11.68
C MET A 236 -15.98 11.98 12.14
N ALA A 237 -16.26 11.84 13.42
CA ALA A 237 -17.58 11.98 13.99
C ALA A 237 -17.50 12.41 15.46
N GLU A 238 -18.59 12.93 15.99
CA GLU A 238 -18.72 13.16 17.43
C GLU A 238 -18.68 11.83 18.17
N ARG A 239 -17.82 11.72 19.18
CA ARG A 239 -17.62 10.54 20.01
C ARG A 239 -17.99 10.82 21.46
N LYS A 240 -18.45 9.79 22.16
CA LYS A 240 -18.67 9.86 23.60
C LYS A 240 -17.33 9.74 24.33
N GLU A 241 -17.28 10.28 25.55
CA GLU A 241 -16.13 10.11 26.40
C GLU A 241 -15.80 8.62 26.61
N GLY A 242 -14.53 8.24 26.36
CA GLY A 242 -14.06 6.86 26.48
C GLY A 242 -14.24 6.00 25.23
N GLU A 243 -14.89 6.48 24.18
CA GLU A 243 -14.90 5.79 22.88
C GLU A 243 -13.52 5.93 22.22
N SER A 244 -12.95 4.79 21.79
CA SER A 244 -11.64 4.70 21.15
C SER A 244 -11.68 3.66 20.05
N LEU A 245 -10.94 3.91 18.99
CA LEU A 245 -10.72 2.96 17.90
C LEU A 245 -10.12 1.64 18.41
N MET A 246 -9.29 1.71 19.45
CA MET A 246 -8.65 0.55 20.09
C MET A 246 -9.66 -0.51 20.58
N VAL A 247 -10.83 -0.09 21.05
CA VAL A 247 -11.86 -1.00 21.59
C VAL A 247 -13.05 -1.17 20.64
N ASN A 248 -12.98 -0.56 19.47
CA ASN A 248 -14.00 -0.69 18.44
C ASN A 248 -13.70 -1.91 17.57
N SER A 249 -14.73 -2.66 17.19
CA SER A 249 -14.56 -3.87 16.38
C SER A 249 -14.71 -3.56 14.89
N LEU A 250 -13.75 -4.01 14.09
CA LEU A 250 -13.87 -4.02 12.64
C LEU A 250 -14.65 -5.26 12.20
N LEU A 251 -15.77 -5.05 11.52
CA LEU A 251 -16.56 -6.11 10.90
C LEU A 251 -16.53 -5.93 9.38
N LEU A 252 -15.55 -6.57 8.73
CA LEU A 252 -15.46 -6.67 7.27
C LEU A 252 -15.83 -8.10 6.88
N ASN A 253 -17.09 -8.32 6.55
CA ASN A 253 -17.65 -9.62 6.13
C ASN A 253 -18.29 -9.51 4.73
N GLY A 254 -17.83 -8.57 3.91
CA GLY A 254 -18.35 -8.36 2.57
C GLY A 254 -17.90 -9.44 1.58
N THR A 255 -18.63 -9.54 0.48
CA THR A 255 -18.27 -10.42 -0.65
C THR A 255 -17.15 -9.80 -1.47
N VAL A 256 -16.32 -10.64 -2.06
CA VAL A 256 -15.28 -10.24 -3.00
C VAL A 256 -15.75 -10.59 -4.41
N ASP A 257 -15.79 -9.59 -5.28
CA ASP A 257 -16.06 -9.75 -6.71
C ASP A 257 -14.72 -9.77 -7.47
N GLU A 258 -14.08 -10.93 -7.49
CA GLU A 258 -12.77 -11.12 -8.10
C GLU A 258 -12.77 -10.74 -9.58
N ALA A 259 -13.83 -11.11 -10.32
CA ALA A 259 -13.94 -10.79 -11.74
C ALA A 259 -13.97 -9.27 -11.98
N PHE A 260 -14.68 -8.54 -11.12
CA PHE A 260 -14.75 -7.08 -11.21
C PHE A 260 -13.42 -6.41 -10.83
N ILE A 261 -12.71 -6.93 -9.84
CA ILE A 261 -11.37 -6.48 -9.49
C ILE A 261 -10.41 -6.68 -10.68
N GLN A 262 -10.43 -7.87 -11.30
CA GLN A 262 -9.56 -8.17 -12.45
C GLN A 262 -9.88 -7.29 -13.68
N GLN A 263 -11.15 -7.01 -13.95
CA GLN A 263 -11.52 -6.06 -15.00
C GLN A 263 -10.95 -4.66 -14.72
N PHE A 264 -10.93 -4.24 -13.47
CA PHE A 264 -10.38 -2.93 -13.12
C PHE A 264 -8.85 -2.87 -13.26
N GLU A 265 -8.13 -3.98 -13.10
CA GLU A 265 -6.68 -4.01 -13.39
C GLU A 265 -6.42 -3.71 -14.89
N VAL A 266 -7.25 -4.23 -15.79
CA VAL A 266 -7.19 -3.88 -17.23
C VAL A 266 -7.47 -2.39 -17.43
N VAL A 267 -8.45 -1.83 -16.72
CA VAL A 267 -8.76 -0.39 -16.76
C VAL A 267 -7.57 0.47 -16.32
N LYS A 268 -6.88 0.07 -15.24
CA LYS A 268 -5.66 0.75 -14.76
C LYS A 268 -4.59 0.78 -15.84
N GLU A 269 -4.41 -0.31 -16.56
CA GLU A 269 -3.43 -0.41 -17.64
C GLU A 269 -3.80 0.51 -18.81
N VAL A 270 -5.08 0.53 -19.23
CA VAL A 270 -5.58 1.46 -20.26
C VAL A 270 -5.32 2.91 -19.86
N ILE A 271 -5.70 3.30 -18.64
CA ILE A 271 -5.50 4.67 -18.12
C ILE A 271 -4.01 5.03 -18.07
N SER A 272 -3.16 4.10 -17.63
CA SER A 272 -1.71 4.30 -17.56
C SER A 272 -1.11 4.56 -18.95
N ASN A 273 -1.53 3.80 -19.97
CA ASN A 273 -1.08 3.99 -21.33
C ASN A 273 -1.53 5.34 -21.90
N ILE A 274 -2.79 5.76 -21.66
CA ILE A 274 -3.28 7.08 -22.11
C ILE A 274 -2.47 8.20 -21.44
N ARG A 275 -2.16 8.09 -20.13
CA ARG A 275 -1.31 9.05 -19.42
C ARG A 275 0.10 9.10 -20.01
N THR A 276 0.64 7.95 -20.39
CA THR A 276 1.95 7.84 -21.04
C THR A 276 1.95 8.54 -22.41
N ILE A 277 0.91 8.34 -23.22
CA ILE A 277 0.76 9.05 -24.50
C ILE A 277 0.70 10.56 -24.28
N ARG A 278 -0.10 11.03 -23.30
CA ARG A 278 -0.16 12.47 -22.98
C ARG A 278 1.22 13.04 -22.63
N LEU A 279 1.97 12.32 -21.79
CA LEU A 279 3.31 12.72 -21.38
C LEU A 279 4.29 12.75 -22.57
N GLN A 280 4.31 11.69 -23.37
CA GLN A 280 5.21 11.56 -24.51
C GLN A 280 4.93 12.61 -25.61
N LYS A 281 3.65 12.93 -25.80
CA LYS A 281 3.21 13.89 -26.83
C LYS A 281 3.01 15.31 -26.28
N ASN A 282 3.37 15.54 -25.00
CA ASN A 282 3.23 16.84 -24.31
C ASN A 282 1.81 17.43 -24.38
N ILE A 283 0.78 16.56 -24.29
CA ILE A 283 -0.62 16.96 -24.33
C ILE A 283 -1.09 17.37 -22.94
N ALA A 284 -1.60 18.57 -22.79
CA ALA A 284 -2.07 19.07 -21.51
C ALA A 284 -3.26 18.25 -20.98
N GLN A 285 -3.32 18.04 -19.65
CA GLN A 285 -4.40 17.27 -19.02
C GLN A 285 -5.81 17.86 -19.26
N LYS A 286 -5.91 19.16 -19.48
CA LYS A 286 -7.18 19.86 -19.77
C LYS A 286 -7.73 19.61 -21.17
N GLU A 287 -6.92 19.13 -22.10
CA GLU A 287 -7.34 18.84 -23.48
C GLU A 287 -8.08 17.53 -23.51
N ALA A 288 -9.30 17.52 -24.08
CA ALA A 288 -10.08 16.31 -24.24
C ALA A 288 -9.51 15.46 -25.39
N LEU A 289 -9.32 14.16 -25.12
CA LEU A 289 -8.92 13.17 -26.12
C LEU A 289 -10.08 12.24 -26.42
N GLU A 290 -10.04 11.60 -27.58
CA GLU A 290 -10.91 10.46 -27.92
C GLU A 290 -10.13 9.17 -27.76
N LEU A 291 -10.77 8.09 -27.30
CA LEU A 291 -10.20 6.76 -27.25
C LEU A 291 -10.93 5.87 -28.25
N GLN A 292 -10.20 5.21 -29.13
CA GLN A 292 -10.71 4.20 -30.05
C GLN A 292 -10.32 2.82 -29.51
N VAL A 293 -11.27 1.89 -29.53
CA VAL A 293 -11.06 0.48 -29.19
C VAL A 293 -11.26 -0.31 -30.49
N ILE A 294 -10.24 -1.07 -30.89
CA ILE A 294 -10.28 -1.86 -32.12
C ILE A 294 -10.84 -3.25 -31.78
N GLY A 295 -12.04 -3.54 -32.27
CA GLY A 295 -12.77 -4.78 -31.98
C GLY A 295 -13.71 -4.67 -30.78
N GLU A 296 -13.75 -5.66 -29.90
CA GLU A 296 -14.62 -5.64 -28.70
C GLU A 296 -13.98 -4.85 -27.57
N ASN A 297 -14.79 -4.06 -26.88
CA ASN A 297 -14.35 -3.33 -25.70
C ASN A 297 -14.57 -4.16 -24.42
N PRO A 298 -13.53 -4.76 -23.81
CA PRO A 298 -13.65 -5.62 -22.65
C PRO A 298 -13.96 -4.85 -21.37
N VAL A 299 -13.76 -3.53 -21.39
CA VAL A 299 -13.90 -2.65 -20.21
C VAL A 299 -15.07 -1.68 -20.37
N THR A 300 -16.06 -2.00 -21.20
CA THR A 300 -17.24 -1.15 -21.45
C THR A 300 -17.92 -0.70 -20.17
N ALA A 301 -18.02 -1.58 -19.16
CA ALA A 301 -18.59 -1.26 -17.86
C ALA A 301 -17.88 -0.08 -17.17
N PHE A 302 -16.60 0.14 -17.44
CA PHE A 302 -15.79 1.20 -16.83
C PHE A 302 -15.58 2.44 -17.71
N ASN A 303 -16.29 2.54 -18.84
CA ASN A 303 -16.15 3.69 -19.75
C ASN A 303 -16.29 5.03 -19.00
N ALA A 304 -17.25 5.15 -18.10
CA ALA A 304 -17.45 6.36 -17.31
C ALA A 304 -16.22 6.74 -16.45
N VAL A 305 -15.53 5.74 -15.91
CA VAL A 305 -14.29 5.93 -15.11
C VAL A 305 -13.14 6.38 -16.01
N ILE A 306 -12.94 5.69 -17.15
CA ILE A 306 -11.85 6.01 -18.09
C ILE A 306 -12.03 7.42 -18.65
N ILE A 307 -13.26 7.76 -19.07
CA ILE A 307 -13.62 9.10 -19.58
C ILE A 307 -13.28 10.16 -18.54
N LYS A 308 -13.71 9.97 -17.28
CA LYS A 308 -13.47 10.94 -16.20
C LYS A 308 -12.00 11.11 -15.89
N ILE A 309 -11.27 10.01 -15.66
CA ILE A 309 -9.86 10.07 -15.22
C ILE A 309 -8.93 10.57 -16.32
N CYS A 310 -9.18 10.18 -17.58
CA CYS A 310 -8.35 10.55 -18.71
C CYS A 310 -8.79 11.83 -19.39
N ASN A 311 -9.88 12.48 -18.95
CA ASN A 311 -10.50 13.63 -19.62
C ASN A 311 -10.74 13.34 -21.09
N LEU A 312 -11.54 12.29 -21.37
CA LEU A 312 -11.89 11.93 -22.73
C LEU A 312 -13.21 12.57 -23.17
N SER A 313 -13.32 12.90 -24.42
CA SER A 313 -14.58 13.31 -25.07
C SER A 313 -15.53 12.11 -25.30
N GLY A 314 -14.97 10.91 -25.45
CA GLY A 314 -15.71 9.68 -25.64
C GLY A 314 -14.80 8.47 -25.89
N ILE A 315 -15.44 7.29 -25.93
CA ILE A 315 -14.81 6.03 -26.29
C ILE A 315 -15.60 5.45 -27.44
N ALA A 316 -14.95 5.24 -28.59
CA ALA A 316 -15.55 4.69 -29.82
C ALA A 316 -15.00 3.29 -30.08
N VAL A 317 -15.88 2.35 -30.40
CA VAL A 317 -15.48 1.03 -30.91
C VAL A 317 -15.41 1.12 -32.43
N VAL A 318 -14.27 0.76 -33.02
CA VAL A 318 -13.97 0.90 -34.45
C VAL A 318 -13.37 -0.39 -35.01
N GLU A 319 -13.52 -0.59 -36.32
CA GLU A 319 -12.89 -1.73 -37.00
C GLU A 319 -11.40 -1.50 -37.30
N ALA A 320 -11.02 -0.24 -37.49
CA ALA A 320 -9.65 0.16 -37.75
C ALA A 320 -9.35 1.52 -37.10
N LYS A 321 -8.12 1.69 -36.63
CA LYS A 321 -7.67 2.94 -36.00
C LYS A 321 -7.59 4.07 -37.01
N ALA A 322 -7.79 5.31 -36.53
CA ALA A 322 -7.61 6.51 -37.34
C ALA A 322 -6.14 6.65 -37.79
N GLU A 323 -5.95 7.24 -38.96
CA GLU A 323 -4.60 7.55 -39.47
C GLU A 323 -3.88 8.52 -38.52
N GLY A 324 -2.62 8.27 -38.22
CA GLY A 324 -1.83 9.08 -37.28
C GLY A 324 -2.20 8.92 -35.82
N ALA A 325 -3.07 7.96 -35.46
CA ALA A 325 -3.37 7.68 -34.04
C ALA A 325 -2.20 7.00 -33.32
N SER A 326 -1.97 7.39 -32.07
CA SER A 326 -1.04 6.68 -31.20
C SER A 326 -1.73 5.46 -30.60
N SER A 327 -1.23 4.26 -30.88
CA SER A 327 -1.85 3.01 -30.40
C SER A 327 -1.02 2.30 -29.34
N PHE A 328 -1.70 1.50 -28.53
CA PHE A 328 -1.11 0.63 -27.51
C PHE A 328 -1.96 -0.63 -27.34
N MET A 329 -1.33 -1.67 -26.80
CA MET A 329 -2.00 -2.95 -26.54
C MET A 329 -2.23 -3.11 -25.05
N VAL A 330 -3.40 -3.61 -24.68
CA VAL A 330 -3.68 -4.12 -23.34
C VAL A 330 -4.23 -5.54 -23.50
N GLY A 331 -3.47 -6.51 -23.04
CA GLY A 331 -3.73 -7.89 -23.37
C GLY A 331 -3.69 -8.12 -24.90
N THR A 332 -4.79 -8.59 -25.46
CA THR A 332 -4.92 -8.84 -26.91
C THR A 332 -5.65 -7.74 -27.68
N ILE A 333 -6.04 -6.65 -27.01
CA ILE A 333 -6.88 -5.61 -27.57
C ILE A 333 -6.06 -4.37 -27.86
N GLU A 334 -6.24 -3.84 -29.06
CA GLU A 334 -5.60 -2.61 -29.48
C GLU A 334 -6.51 -1.41 -29.14
N PHE A 335 -5.90 -0.43 -28.50
CA PHE A 335 -6.47 0.87 -28.20
C PHE A 335 -5.71 1.93 -28.99
N ALA A 336 -6.40 2.97 -29.45
CA ALA A 336 -5.78 4.06 -30.19
C ALA A 336 -6.32 5.41 -29.72
N VAL A 337 -5.44 6.39 -29.68
CA VAL A 337 -5.77 7.79 -29.40
C VAL A 337 -5.52 8.59 -30.66
N PRO A 338 -6.58 9.06 -31.37
CA PRO A 338 -6.43 9.95 -32.50
C PRO A 338 -5.83 11.27 -32.04
N LEU A 339 -4.71 11.65 -32.62
CA LEU A 339 -3.98 12.85 -32.20
C LEU A 339 -4.22 14.04 -33.14
N GLY A 340 -4.72 13.80 -34.38
CA GLY A 340 -5.07 14.83 -35.33
C GLY A 340 -4.01 15.93 -35.44
N ASN A 341 -4.46 17.19 -35.34
CA ASN A 341 -3.58 18.37 -35.37
C ASN A 341 -2.98 18.74 -33.99
N MET A 342 -3.11 17.89 -33.00
CA MET A 342 -2.58 18.16 -31.62
C MET A 342 -1.07 17.97 -31.50
N ILE A 343 -0.42 17.44 -32.54
CA ILE A 343 1.03 17.22 -32.56
C ILE A 343 1.65 18.19 -33.56
N ASP A 344 2.65 18.91 -33.11
CA ASP A 344 3.60 19.55 -34.00
C ASP A 344 4.51 18.47 -34.61
N VAL A 345 4.17 18.07 -35.85
CA VAL A 345 4.84 16.98 -36.55
C VAL A 345 6.34 17.28 -36.75
N GLU A 346 6.69 18.56 -37.00
CA GLU A 346 8.08 18.96 -37.21
C GLU A 346 8.89 18.85 -35.90
N ALA A 347 8.31 19.30 -34.78
CA ALA A 347 8.94 19.18 -33.46
C ALA A 347 9.07 17.71 -33.03
N GLU A 348 8.09 16.85 -33.35
CA GLU A 348 8.14 15.42 -33.02
C GLU A 348 9.17 14.68 -33.86
N ILE A 349 9.30 14.97 -35.16
CA ILE A 349 10.34 14.43 -36.03
C ILE A 349 11.72 14.80 -35.49
N ALA A 350 11.93 16.09 -35.20
CA ALA A 350 13.19 16.57 -34.63
C ALA A 350 13.57 15.87 -33.31
N ARG A 351 12.57 15.62 -32.45
CA ARG A 351 12.74 14.88 -31.19
C ARG A 351 13.12 13.43 -31.45
N MET A 352 12.43 12.74 -32.35
CA MET A 352 12.72 11.34 -32.69
C MET A 352 14.09 11.20 -33.35
N GLU A 353 14.49 12.12 -34.21
CA GLU A 353 15.84 12.14 -34.80
C GLU A 353 16.92 12.34 -33.74
N ALA A 354 16.70 13.25 -32.77
CA ALA A 354 17.61 13.44 -31.65
C ALA A 354 17.74 12.19 -30.76
N GLU A 355 16.62 11.52 -30.49
CA GLU A 355 16.58 10.26 -29.73
C GLU A 355 17.28 9.12 -30.47
N LEU A 356 17.04 9.00 -31.79
CA LEU A 356 17.71 8.04 -32.63
C LEU A 356 19.23 8.21 -32.58
N LYS A 357 19.70 9.45 -32.79
CA LYS A 357 21.11 9.79 -32.73
C LYS A 357 21.74 9.48 -31.36
N HIS A 358 20.97 9.71 -30.28
CA HIS A 358 21.43 9.35 -28.93
C HIS A 358 21.55 7.83 -28.75
N LYS A 359 20.53 7.07 -29.22
CA LYS A 359 20.54 5.58 -29.16
C LYS A 359 21.63 4.98 -30.03
N GLU A 360 21.88 5.54 -31.20
CA GLU A 360 22.98 5.13 -32.07
C GLU A 360 24.33 5.37 -31.40
N GLY A 361 24.52 6.56 -30.79
CA GLY A 361 25.71 6.86 -30.02
C GLY A 361 25.94 5.92 -28.83
N PHE A 362 24.85 5.58 -28.12
CA PHE A 362 24.89 4.60 -27.03
C PHE A 362 25.25 3.20 -27.56
N LEU A 363 24.62 2.75 -28.65
CA LEU A 363 24.91 1.47 -29.28
C LEU A 363 26.40 1.35 -29.71
N GLN A 364 26.93 2.40 -30.36
CA GLN A 364 28.33 2.46 -30.71
C GLN A 364 29.25 2.40 -29.47
N GLY A 365 28.89 3.08 -28.39
CA GLY A 365 29.57 3.00 -27.10
C GLY A 365 29.58 1.60 -26.50
N VAL A 366 28.44 0.89 -26.58
CA VAL A 366 28.33 -0.51 -26.14
C VAL A 366 29.15 -1.45 -27.01
N LEU A 367 29.05 -1.31 -28.33
CA LEU A 367 29.85 -2.11 -29.29
C LEU A 367 31.36 -1.92 -29.09
N LYS A 368 31.79 -0.67 -28.82
CA LYS A 368 33.20 -0.37 -28.51
C LYS A 368 33.64 -1.00 -27.18
N LYS A 369 32.74 -1.08 -26.16
CA LYS A 369 33.04 -1.80 -24.92
C LYS A 369 33.10 -3.31 -25.14
N LEU A 370 32.20 -3.86 -25.95
CA LEU A 370 32.18 -5.29 -26.28
C LEU A 370 33.34 -5.72 -27.19
N SER A 371 33.90 -4.83 -28.00
CA SER A 371 35.11 -5.09 -28.78
C SER A 371 36.42 -5.06 -27.98
N ASN A 372 36.36 -4.62 -26.72
CA ASN A 372 37.48 -4.61 -25.82
C ASN A 372 37.55 -5.96 -25.07
N GLU A 373 38.48 -6.85 -25.52
CA GLU A 373 38.65 -8.18 -24.93
C GLU A 373 38.89 -8.17 -23.41
N LYS A 374 39.59 -7.16 -22.89
CA LYS A 374 39.81 -7.01 -21.44
C LYS A 374 38.52 -6.72 -20.68
N PHE A 375 37.65 -5.92 -21.27
CA PHE A 375 36.34 -5.60 -20.67
C PHE A 375 35.41 -6.79 -20.71
N VAL A 376 35.35 -7.52 -21.82
CA VAL A 376 34.51 -8.72 -22.00
C VAL A 376 34.97 -9.83 -21.07
N ASN A 377 36.29 -10.07 -20.96
CA ASN A 377 36.82 -11.10 -20.06
C ASN A 377 36.59 -10.78 -18.57
N LEU A 378 36.67 -9.51 -18.16
CA LEU A 378 36.32 -9.10 -16.79
C LEU A 378 34.84 -9.23 -16.50
N SER A 379 33.96 -8.94 -17.47
CA SER A 379 32.50 -9.12 -17.32
C SER A 379 32.10 -10.59 -17.22
N LEU A 380 32.73 -11.46 -18.00
CA LEU A 380 32.42 -12.90 -17.99
C LEU A 380 32.83 -13.58 -16.68
N ILE A 381 33.85 -13.09 -15.98
CA ILE A 381 34.25 -13.60 -14.66
C ILE A 381 33.14 -13.38 -13.62
N HIS A 382 32.42 -12.25 -13.66
CA HIS A 382 31.28 -12.00 -12.75
C HIS A 382 29.99 -12.74 -13.12
N ILE A 383 29.83 -13.16 -14.36
CA ILE A 383 28.66 -13.93 -14.84
C ILE A 383 28.88 -15.44 -14.71
N SER A 384 30.12 -15.92 -14.82
CA SER A 384 30.44 -17.34 -14.78
C SER A 384 30.77 -17.92 -13.40
N GLU A 385 30.88 -17.10 -12.34
CA GLU A 385 31.15 -17.55 -10.97
C GLU A 385 30.07 -17.24 -9.89
N PRO A 386 28.77 -17.24 -10.15
CA PRO A 386 27.78 -17.17 -9.04
C PRO A 386 27.65 -18.52 -8.32
N THR A 387 28.25 -19.61 -8.79
CA THR A 387 28.05 -20.96 -8.26
C THR A 387 29.17 -21.53 -7.44
N ARG A 388 30.32 -20.86 -7.32
CA ARG A 388 31.48 -21.39 -6.56
C ARG A 388 31.43 -21.07 -5.05
N HIS A 389 30.62 -20.15 -4.60
CA HIS A 389 30.49 -19.79 -3.17
C HIS A 389 29.34 -20.50 -2.40
N LEU A 390 28.69 -21.50 -3.01
CA LEU A 390 27.65 -22.31 -2.37
C LEU A 390 28.08 -23.75 -2.10
N ARG A 391 29.35 -23.99 -1.89
CA ARG A 391 29.85 -25.24 -1.33
C ARG A 391 30.84 -24.94 -0.19
N ILE A 392 30.26 -24.62 0.98
CA ILE A 392 30.80 -24.99 2.30
C ILE A 392 29.58 -25.21 3.21
#